data_256fa1dcb3719208ac000f604c690198
#
_entry.id   256fa1dcb3719208ac000f604c690198
#
_cell.length_a   1.000
_cell.length_b   1.000
_cell.length_c   1.000
_cell.angle_alpha   90.00
_cell.angle_beta   90.00
_cell.angle_gamma   90.00
#
_symmetry.space_group_name_H-M   'P 1'
#
loop_
_entity.id
_entity.type
_entity.pdbx_description
1 polymer ?
#
loop_
_entity_poly.entity_id
_entity_poly.type
_entity_poly.pdbx_seq_one_letter_code
_entity_poly.pdbx_strand_id
1 'polypeptide(L)'
;MMLWWGFFGSVSLSWALGSPWLVDTVLQGDGLRLAQERPTWFVVVVFISGLVKLGFVAFGCALLYPDTIRVPRWLRLAFGWVSGVLLMAYGMAGSAPAIPRLLAGEPLSRYGWWRLVLWMPHFWVGGILVLAATVAYLRSSRSAWTGSAVHACPAER
;
A
#
# COMPACT_ATOMS: atom_id res chain seq x y z
N MET A 1 4.50 -7.77 2.24
CA MET A 1 3.36 -6.82 2.15
C MET A 1 2.95 -6.27 3.51
N MET A 2 2.59 -7.12 4.50
CA MET A 2 2.06 -6.67 5.81
C MET A 2 3.03 -5.79 6.59
N LEU A 3 4.30 -6.17 6.72
CA LEU A 3 5.32 -5.36 7.40
C LEU A 3 5.50 -3.99 6.74
N TRP A 4 5.47 -3.93 5.41
CA TRP A 4 5.56 -2.69 4.65
C TRP A 4 4.43 -1.73 5.00
N TRP A 5 3.19 -2.18 4.86
CA TRP A 5 2.02 -1.35 5.15
C TRP A 5 1.84 -1.06 6.63
N GLY A 6 2.23 -2.00 7.51
CA GLY A 6 2.25 -1.79 8.95
C GLY A 6 3.20 -0.67 9.35
N PHE A 7 4.43 -0.66 8.82
CA PHE A 7 5.39 0.41 9.08
C PHE A 7 4.85 1.79 8.65
N PHE A 8 4.44 1.94 7.39
CA PHE A 8 3.93 3.24 6.90
C PHE A 8 2.59 3.64 7.51
N GLY A 9 1.77 2.68 7.91
CA GLY A 9 0.55 2.93 8.69
C GLY A 9 0.88 3.50 10.07
N SER A 10 1.82 2.90 10.78
CA SER A 10 2.28 3.38 12.10
C SER A 10 2.90 4.77 12.02
N VAL A 11 3.68 5.07 10.98
CA VAL A 11 4.22 6.41 10.74
C VAL A 11 3.09 7.43 10.57
N SER A 12 2.06 7.12 9.77
CA SER A 12 0.92 8.04 9.58
C SER A 12 0.12 8.23 10.87
N LEU A 13 -0.08 7.18 11.66
CA LEU A 13 -0.76 7.29 12.96
C LEU A 13 0.07 8.10 13.96
N SER A 14 1.40 7.94 13.98
CA SER A 14 2.26 8.75 14.86
C SER A 14 2.14 10.25 14.55
N TRP A 15 1.98 10.63 13.28
CA TRP A 15 1.72 12.03 12.90
C TRP A 15 0.35 12.53 13.37
N ALA A 16 -0.69 11.71 13.26
CA ALA A 16 -2.00 12.04 13.80
C ALA A 16 -1.95 12.23 15.32
N LEU A 17 -1.10 11.48 16.03
CA LEU A 17 -0.86 11.62 17.47
C LEU A 17 0.08 12.79 17.84
N GLY A 18 0.68 13.47 16.83
CA GLY A 18 1.48 14.68 17.05
C GLY A 18 2.98 14.49 16.98
N SER A 19 3.47 13.32 16.56
CA SER A 19 4.89 13.14 16.31
C SER A 19 5.37 14.01 15.14
N PRO A 20 6.42 14.82 15.28
CA PRO A 20 6.98 15.60 14.18
C PRO A 20 7.93 14.78 13.29
N TRP A 21 8.16 13.52 13.60
CA TRP A 21 9.16 12.69 12.94
C TRP A 21 8.87 12.51 11.44
N LEU A 22 9.82 12.87 10.58
CA LEU A 22 9.74 12.84 9.12
C LEU A 22 8.68 13.74 8.48
N VAL A 23 7.94 14.55 9.22
CA VAL A 23 6.88 15.43 8.68
C VAL A 23 7.46 16.43 7.66
N ASP A 24 8.64 16.98 7.94
CA ASP A 24 9.37 17.92 7.07
C ASP A 24 9.88 17.29 5.77
N THR A 25 9.91 15.96 5.70
CA THR A 25 10.29 15.23 4.48
C THR A 25 9.10 14.97 3.55
N VAL A 26 7.87 15.02 4.07
CA VAL A 26 6.61 14.77 3.36
C VAL A 26 5.92 16.05 2.95
N LEU A 27 5.99 17.07 3.80
CA LEU A 27 5.25 18.32 3.68
C LEU A 27 6.19 19.49 3.56
N GLN A 28 5.80 20.49 2.78
CA GLN A 28 6.46 21.80 2.71
C GLN A 28 5.44 22.92 2.57
N GLY A 29 5.85 24.17 2.82
CA GLY A 29 4.99 25.34 2.71
C GLY A 29 3.74 25.24 3.57
N ASP A 30 2.58 25.47 2.98
CA ASP A 30 1.30 25.40 3.70
C ASP A 30 1.00 24.03 4.32
N GLY A 31 1.45 22.93 3.69
CA GLY A 31 1.30 21.59 4.25
C GLY A 31 2.06 21.42 5.56
N LEU A 32 3.28 21.95 5.67
CA LEU A 32 4.07 21.91 6.91
C LEU A 32 3.43 22.78 7.99
N ARG A 33 2.91 23.96 7.62
CA ARG A 33 2.16 24.82 8.53
C ARG A 33 0.93 24.10 9.09
N LEU A 34 0.14 23.44 8.25
CA LEU A 34 -1.02 22.64 8.69
C LEU A 34 -0.63 21.51 9.64
N ALA A 35 0.52 20.87 9.42
CA ALA A 35 1.03 19.85 10.33
C ALA A 35 1.44 20.43 11.69
N GLN A 36 1.90 21.68 11.76
CA GLN A 36 2.25 22.39 13.00
C GLN A 36 1.01 22.93 13.72
N GLU A 37 0.09 23.57 13.01
CA GLU A 37 -1.16 24.12 13.54
C GLU A 37 -2.15 23.04 13.95
N ARG A 38 -2.07 21.85 13.31
CA ARG A 38 -2.90 20.67 13.60
C ARG A 38 -4.40 20.94 13.63
N PRO A 39 -4.98 21.59 12.61
CA PRO A 39 -6.43 21.73 12.57
C PRO A 39 -7.10 20.35 12.55
N THR A 40 -8.24 20.22 13.23
CA THR A 40 -8.93 18.92 13.43
C THR A 40 -9.11 18.13 12.14
N TRP A 41 -9.53 18.79 11.06
CA TRP A 41 -9.72 18.11 9.78
C TRP A 41 -8.43 17.49 9.23
N PHE A 42 -7.27 18.17 9.40
CA PHE A 42 -5.97 17.65 8.95
C PHE A 42 -5.58 16.40 9.74
N VAL A 43 -5.73 16.46 11.07
CA VAL A 43 -5.47 15.30 11.96
C VAL A 43 -6.34 14.11 11.58
N VAL A 44 -7.64 14.34 11.30
CA VAL A 44 -8.57 13.29 10.85
C VAL A 44 -8.13 12.68 9.52
N VAL A 45 -7.75 13.49 8.54
CA VAL A 45 -7.28 13.00 7.23
C VAL A 45 -6.03 12.13 7.37
N VAL A 46 -5.05 12.58 8.18
CA VAL A 46 -3.81 11.84 8.44
C VAL A 46 -4.11 10.53 9.19
N PHE A 47 -5.02 10.57 10.16
CA PHE A 47 -5.45 9.38 10.89
C PHE A 47 -6.13 8.35 9.98
N ILE A 48 -7.08 8.79 9.14
CA ILE A 48 -7.72 7.92 8.14
C ILE A 48 -6.69 7.33 7.17
N SER A 49 -5.71 8.13 6.72
CA SER A 49 -4.61 7.63 5.89
C SER A 49 -3.82 6.51 6.56
N GLY A 50 -3.58 6.61 7.86
CA GLY A 50 -2.95 5.56 8.67
C GLY A 50 -3.82 4.29 8.71
N LEU A 51 -5.12 4.44 8.99
CA LEU A 51 -6.07 3.32 9.03
C LEU A 51 -6.19 2.61 7.66
N VAL A 52 -6.22 3.35 6.56
CA VAL A 52 -6.23 2.77 5.20
C VAL A 52 -4.99 1.90 4.97
N LYS A 53 -3.80 2.37 5.39
CA LYS A 53 -2.56 1.60 5.30
C LYS A 53 -2.60 0.33 6.16
N LEU A 54 -3.13 0.41 7.38
CA LEU A 54 -3.36 -0.77 8.22
C LEU A 54 -4.43 -1.71 7.62
N GLY A 55 -5.38 -1.19 6.86
CA GLY A 55 -6.33 -1.99 6.08
C GLY A 55 -5.64 -2.94 5.09
N PHE A 56 -4.48 -2.56 4.52
CA PHE A 56 -3.66 -3.46 3.69
C PHE A 56 -2.98 -4.57 4.50
N VAL A 57 -2.72 -4.36 5.79
CA VAL A 57 -2.26 -5.44 6.68
C VAL A 57 -3.39 -6.45 6.88
N ALA A 58 -4.60 -5.96 7.22
CA ALA A 58 -5.79 -6.81 7.37
C ALA A 58 -6.12 -7.55 6.06
N PHE A 59 -5.99 -6.89 4.91
CA PHE A 59 -6.11 -7.53 3.60
C PHE A 59 -5.09 -8.65 3.40
N GLY A 60 -3.83 -8.45 3.80
CA GLY A 60 -2.81 -9.49 3.78
C GLY A 60 -3.19 -10.70 4.63
N CYS A 61 -3.74 -10.48 5.82
CA CYS A 61 -4.27 -11.55 6.65
C CYS A 61 -5.44 -12.29 5.97
N ALA A 62 -6.34 -11.56 5.29
CA ALA A 62 -7.46 -12.17 4.57
C ALA A 62 -7.03 -13.03 3.36
N LEU A 63 -5.87 -12.75 2.78
CA LEU A 63 -5.28 -13.60 1.73
C LEU A 63 -4.60 -14.84 2.30
N LEU A 64 -3.93 -14.73 3.47
CA LEU A 64 -3.21 -15.84 4.11
C LEU A 64 -4.15 -16.82 4.82
N TYR A 65 -5.24 -16.31 5.41
CA TYR A 65 -6.19 -17.10 6.21
C TYR A 65 -7.59 -17.03 5.58
N PRO A 66 -7.78 -17.58 4.35
CA PRO A 66 -9.03 -17.43 3.62
C PRO A 66 -10.22 -18.10 4.30
N ASP A 67 -9.99 -19.15 5.08
CA ASP A 67 -11.03 -19.92 5.77
C ASP A 67 -11.50 -19.24 7.07
N THR A 68 -10.60 -18.50 7.72
CA THR A 68 -10.90 -17.76 8.95
C THR A 68 -11.62 -16.45 8.66
N ILE A 69 -11.18 -15.73 7.63
CA ILE A 69 -11.74 -14.43 7.25
C ILE A 69 -12.68 -14.62 6.05
N ARG A 70 -13.97 -14.70 6.32
CA ARG A 70 -15.03 -14.99 5.33
C ARG A 70 -15.32 -13.81 4.39
N VAL A 71 -14.35 -13.46 3.55
CA VAL A 71 -14.54 -12.49 2.47
C VAL A 71 -14.69 -13.25 1.14
N PRO A 72 -15.69 -12.94 0.29
CA PRO A 72 -15.83 -13.57 -1.02
C PRO A 72 -14.56 -13.47 -1.86
N ARG A 73 -14.21 -14.57 -2.56
CA ARG A 73 -13.00 -14.66 -3.39
C ARG A 73 -12.90 -13.53 -4.42
N TRP A 74 -14.01 -13.25 -5.09
CA TRP A 74 -14.04 -12.21 -6.12
C TRP A 74 -13.71 -10.83 -5.54
N LEU A 75 -14.19 -10.54 -4.31
CA LEU A 75 -13.93 -9.27 -3.64
C LEU A 75 -12.46 -9.13 -3.25
N ARG A 76 -11.83 -10.21 -2.76
CA ARG A 76 -10.37 -10.21 -2.49
C ARG A 76 -9.58 -9.93 -3.76
N LEU A 77 -9.92 -10.59 -4.87
CA LEU A 77 -9.24 -10.37 -6.14
C LEU A 77 -9.48 -8.98 -6.69
N ALA A 78 -10.73 -8.51 -6.71
CA ALA A 78 -11.06 -7.17 -7.17
C ALA A 78 -10.33 -6.09 -6.35
N PHE A 79 -10.39 -6.17 -5.02
CA PHE A 79 -9.69 -5.24 -4.14
C PHE A 79 -8.18 -5.26 -4.38
N GLY A 80 -7.57 -6.45 -4.46
CA GLY A 80 -6.13 -6.58 -4.68
C GLY A 80 -5.67 -5.99 -6.02
N TRP A 81 -6.39 -6.28 -7.10
CA TRP A 81 -6.06 -5.75 -8.42
C TRP A 81 -6.28 -4.24 -8.50
N VAL A 82 -7.45 -3.76 -8.10
CA VAL A 82 -7.78 -2.32 -8.18
C VAL A 82 -6.84 -1.50 -7.31
N SER A 83 -6.69 -1.87 -6.03
CA SER A 83 -5.83 -1.11 -5.12
C SER A 83 -4.36 -1.18 -5.51
N GLY A 84 -3.87 -2.35 -5.94
CA GLY A 84 -2.48 -2.50 -6.37
C GLY A 84 -2.14 -1.64 -7.58
N VAL A 85 -3.01 -1.63 -8.62
CA VAL A 85 -2.82 -0.78 -9.80
C VAL A 85 -2.91 0.71 -9.46
N LEU A 86 -3.90 1.11 -8.65
CA LEU A 86 -4.06 2.51 -8.24
C LEU A 86 -2.86 3.02 -7.44
N LEU A 87 -2.34 2.22 -6.52
CA LEU A 87 -1.15 2.57 -5.73
C LEU A 87 0.09 2.71 -6.61
N MET A 88 0.30 1.79 -7.55
CA MET A 88 1.40 1.91 -8.52
C MET A 88 1.28 3.17 -9.36
N ALA A 89 0.11 3.40 -9.96
CA ALA A 89 -0.15 4.56 -10.79
C ALA A 89 0.05 5.88 -10.01
N TYR A 90 -0.45 5.95 -8.78
CA TYR A 90 -0.27 7.11 -7.91
C TYR A 90 1.21 7.38 -7.59
N GLY A 91 1.95 6.36 -7.18
CA GLY A 91 3.37 6.48 -6.86
C GLY A 91 4.22 6.87 -8.08
N MET A 92 3.94 6.29 -9.25
CA MET A 92 4.63 6.62 -10.50
C MET A 92 4.31 8.05 -10.95
N ALA A 93 3.04 8.43 -10.97
CA ALA A 93 2.62 9.79 -11.32
C ALA A 93 3.23 10.84 -10.39
N GLY A 94 3.31 10.56 -9.09
CA GLY A 94 3.95 11.44 -8.13
C GLY A 94 5.46 11.55 -8.27
N SER A 95 6.15 10.56 -8.86
CA SER A 95 7.58 10.59 -9.16
C SER A 95 7.89 11.32 -10.47
N ALA A 96 6.96 11.31 -11.42
CA ALA A 96 7.17 11.81 -12.78
C ALA A 96 7.72 13.25 -12.88
N PRO A 97 7.29 14.24 -12.07
CA PRO A 97 7.80 15.61 -12.16
C PRO A 97 9.27 15.78 -11.78
N ALA A 98 9.83 14.84 -11.01
CA ALA A 98 11.22 14.91 -10.57
C ALA A 98 12.19 14.38 -11.64
N ILE A 99 11.74 13.50 -12.54
CA ILE A 99 12.57 12.83 -13.53
C ILE A 99 13.22 13.82 -14.54
N PRO A 100 12.46 14.72 -15.20
CA PRO A 100 13.05 15.67 -16.14
C PRO A 100 14.07 16.60 -15.47
N ARG A 101 13.82 17.03 -14.23
CA ARG A 101 14.75 17.88 -13.47
C ARG A 101 16.08 17.16 -13.20
N LEU A 102 16.02 15.88 -12.81
CA LEU A 102 17.22 15.07 -12.62
C LEU A 102 18.01 14.90 -13.92
N LEU A 103 17.31 14.64 -15.04
CA LEU A 103 17.94 14.51 -16.35
C LEU A 103 18.57 15.81 -16.84
N ALA A 104 18.01 16.96 -16.44
CA ALA A 104 18.57 18.28 -16.71
C ALA A 104 19.72 18.66 -15.77
N GLY A 105 20.08 17.83 -14.79
CA GLY A 105 21.10 18.13 -13.79
C GLY A 105 20.67 19.19 -12.76
N GLU A 106 19.37 19.49 -12.67
CA GLU A 106 18.85 20.45 -11.70
C GLU A 106 18.86 19.87 -10.27
N PRO A 107 19.33 20.63 -9.26
CA PRO A 107 19.32 20.17 -7.88
C PRO A 107 17.87 20.07 -7.39
N LEU A 108 17.51 18.92 -6.82
CA LEU A 108 16.26 18.75 -6.14
C LEU A 108 16.32 19.38 -4.74
N SER A 109 15.24 20.04 -4.31
CA SER A 109 15.08 20.44 -2.92
C SER A 109 15.10 19.21 -1.99
N ARG A 110 15.39 19.39 -0.70
CA ARG A 110 15.35 18.31 0.30
C ARG A 110 14.00 17.55 0.26
N TYR A 111 12.89 18.27 0.18
CA TYR A 111 11.56 17.70 0.02
C TYR A 111 11.41 16.90 -1.28
N GLY A 112 11.87 17.46 -2.42
CA GLY A 112 11.81 16.78 -3.72
C GLY A 112 12.59 15.47 -3.72
N TRP A 113 13.76 15.46 -3.07
CA TRP A 113 14.57 14.26 -2.90
C TRP A 113 13.87 13.18 -2.09
N TRP A 114 13.35 13.51 -0.88
CA TRP A 114 12.63 12.56 -0.04
C TRP A 114 11.35 12.04 -0.69
N ARG A 115 10.65 12.91 -1.40
CA ARG A 115 9.48 12.52 -2.18
C ARG A 115 9.82 11.48 -3.23
N LEU A 116 10.94 11.66 -3.96
CA LEU A 116 11.37 10.74 -5.00
C LEU A 116 11.90 9.41 -4.46
N VAL A 117 12.68 9.43 -3.37
CA VAL A 117 13.40 8.25 -2.85
C VAL A 117 12.55 7.42 -1.89
N LEU A 118 11.67 8.05 -1.12
CA LEU A 118 10.91 7.36 -0.07
C LEU A 118 9.40 7.41 -0.30
N TRP A 119 8.84 8.64 -0.46
CA TRP A 119 7.39 8.81 -0.35
C TRP A 119 6.62 8.32 -1.57
N MET A 120 7.11 8.55 -2.77
CA MET A 120 6.45 8.01 -3.96
C MET A 120 6.77 6.53 -4.17
N PRO A 121 8.02 6.06 -3.99
CA PRO A 121 8.32 4.63 -4.03
C PRO A 121 7.52 3.79 -3.07
N HIS A 122 7.19 4.26 -1.86
CA HIS A 122 6.41 3.42 -0.96
C HIS A 122 5.02 3.06 -1.49
N PHE A 123 4.43 3.91 -2.33
CA PHE A 123 3.16 3.61 -2.99
C PHE A 123 3.32 2.59 -4.12
N TRP A 124 4.24 2.81 -5.07
CA TRP A 124 4.36 1.87 -6.18
C TRP A 124 5.00 0.54 -5.77
N VAL A 125 5.95 0.52 -4.84
CA VAL A 125 6.45 -0.73 -4.24
C VAL A 125 5.33 -1.41 -3.44
N GLY A 126 4.58 -0.65 -2.63
CA GLY A 126 3.42 -1.17 -1.91
C GLY A 126 2.37 -1.77 -2.85
N GLY A 127 2.12 -1.11 -4.00
CA GLY A 127 1.23 -1.61 -5.04
C GLY A 127 1.72 -2.92 -5.67
N ILE A 128 3.02 -3.01 -6.00
CA ILE A 128 3.64 -4.26 -6.48
C ILE A 128 3.47 -5.39 -5.47
N LEU A 129 3.70 -5.12 -4.19
CA LEU A 129 3.55 -6.11 -3.13
C LEU A 129 2.10 -6.60 -2.98
N VAL A 130 1.12 -5.70 -3.14
CA VAL A 130 -0.31 -6.06 -3.14
C VAL A 130 -0.65 -6.94 -4.34
N LEU A 131 -0.19 -6.58 -5.55
CA LEU A 131 -0.41 -7.37 -6.76
C LEU A 131 0.25 -8.74 -6.66
N ALA A 132 1.50 -8.82 -6.20
CA ALA A 132 2.22 -10.07 -6.03
C ALA A 132 1.50 -11.00 -5.04
N ALA A 133 1.02 -10.48 -3.91
CA ALA A 133 0.26 -11.24 -2.93
C ALA A 133 -1.08 -11.73 -3.52
N THR A 134 -1.76 -10.90 -4.32
CA THR A 134 -3.02 -11.26 -5.01
C THR A 134 -2.80 -12.37 -6.04
N VAL A 135 -1.71 -12.30 -6.82
CA VAL A 135 -1.34 -13.34 -7.78
C VAL A 135 -0.96 -14.64 -7.07
N ALA A 136 -0.20 -14.57 -5.97
CA ALA A 136 0.14 -15.74 -5.17
C ALA A 136 -1.12 -16.44 -4.64
N TYR A 137 -2.05 -15.68 -4.07
CA TYR A 137 -3.36 -16.18 -3.63
C TYR A 137 -4.15 -16.84 -4.78
N LEU A 138 -4.17 -16.22 -5.97
CA LEU A 138 -4.85 -16.77 -7.14
C LEU A 138 -4.26 -18.12 -7.57
N ARG A 139 -2.92 -18.26 -7.52
CA ARG A 139 -2.23 -19.50 -7.88
C ARG A 139 -2.49 -20.62 -6.87
N SER A 140 -2.37 -20.34 -5.56
CA SER A 140 -2.62 -21.34 -4.52
C SER A 140 -4.06 -21.88 -4.55
N SER A 141 -5.04 -21.01 -4.81
CA SER A 141 -6.45 -21.41 -4.88
C SER A 141 -6.77 -22.26 -6.11
N ARG A 142 -5.98 -22.20 -7.18
CA ARG A 142 -6.12 -23.09 -8.37
C ARG A 142 -5.55 -24.48 -8.10
N SER A 143 -4.39 -24.58 -7.43
CA SER A 143 -3.75 -25.87 -7.14
C SER A 143 -4.58 -26.75 -6.20
N ALA A 144 -5.30 -26.17 -5.25
CA ALA A 144 -6.21 -26.89 -4.38
C ALA A 144 -7.37 -27.55 -5.16
N TRP A 145 -7.85 -26.92 -6.23
CA TRP A 145 -8.97 -27.43 -7.05
C TRP A 145 -8.55 -28.62 -7.93
N THR A 146 -7.36 -28.57 -8.52
CA THR A 146 -6.83 -29.67 -9.37
C THR A 146 -6.47 -30.91 -8.57
N GLY A 147 -5.96 -30.77 -7.33
CA GLY A 147 -5.66 -31.89 -6.45
C GLY A 147 -6.90 -32.68 -6.02
N SER A 148 -8.01 -32.00 -5.74
CA SER A 148 -9.27 -32.67 -5.35
C SER A 148 -9.92 -33.48 -6.50
N ALA A 149 -9.73 -33.06 -7.74
CA ALA A 149 -10.31 -33.76 -8.91
C ALA A 149 -9.61 -35.10 -9.20
N VAL A 150 -8.32 -35.24 -8.88
CA VAL A 150 -7.55 -36.48 -9.12
C VAL A 150 -7.93 -37.61 -8.16
N HIS A 151 -8.37 -37.26 -6.93
CA HIS A 151 -8.78 -38.26 -5.93
C HIS A 151 -10.27 -38.68 -6.03
N ALA A 152 -11.06 -38.04 -6.90
CA ALA A 152 -12.48 -38.30 -7.04
C ALA A 152 -12.82 -39.35 -8.14
N CYS A 153 -11.82 -39.97 -8.78
CA CYS A 153 -12.07 -41.05 -9.73
C CYS A 153 -12.01 -42.39 -8.98
N PRO A 154 -13.14 -42.99 -8.58
CA PRO A 154 -13.14 -44.37 -8.08
C PRO A 154 -12.75 -45.29 -9.24
N ALA A 155 -11.74 -46.15 -9.01
CA ALA A 155 -11.42 -47.26 -9.90
C ALA A 155 -12.63 -48.21 -9.92
N GLU A 156 -13.51 -48.06 -10.90
CA GLU A 156 -14.51 -49.08 -11.21
C GLU A 156 -13.77 -50.34 -11.65
N ARG A 157 -13.84 -51.38 -10.79
CA ARG A 157 -13.58 -52.79 -11.17
C ARG A 157 -14.88 -53.55 -11.12
#